data_fb8f5021373767d98b4c94651cf86c73
#
_entry.id   fb8f5021373767d98b4c94651cf86c73
#
_cell.length_a   1.000
_cell.length_b   1.000
_cell.length_c   1.000
_cell.angle_alpha   90.00
_cell.angle_beta   90.00
_cell.angle_gamma   90.00
#
_symmetry.space_group_name_H-M   'P 1'
#
loop_
_entity.id
_entity.type
_entity.pdbx_description
1 polymer ?
#
loop_
_entity_poly.entity_id
_entity_poly.type
_entity_poly.pdbx_seq_one_letter_code
_entity_poly.pdbx_strand_id
1 'polypeptide(L)'
;MVNAEQGSMAAVIGFDRNELNLLVKKSKDVVIANDNSSSQVVLSGSNEELDNLSEEISCKRFLKLNVSGAFHSPFMDEPAVKFTEYLKQIKFKNPSFPVISNYEPSLCDDPDELKTRLENQMCNGVRWRETMDLTAKDNDLHFVEIGPSNVLSGLAKIHMKDLKISQVSCSNQITH
;
A
#
# COMPACT_ATOMS: atom_id res chain seq x y z
N MET A 1 19.91 2.07 15.14
CA MET A 1 18.47 2.31 14.87
C MET A 1 18.40 3.16 13.62
N VAL A 2 17.70 2.71 12.59
CA VAL A 2 17.54 3.47 11.35
C VAL A 2 16.42 4.48 11.59
N ASN A 3 16.71 5.77 11.42
CA ASN A 3 15.73 6.83 11.70
C ASN A 3 14.80 6.99 10.48
N ALA A 4 13.49 7.11 10.69
CA ALA A 4 12.50 7.32 9.62
C ALA A 4 12.86 8.49 8.68
N GLU A 5 13.56 9.52 9.18
CA GLU A 5 14.03 10.67 8.43
C GLU A 5 15.20 10.37 7.47
N GLN A 6 15.84 9.20 7.57
CA GLN A 6 16.98 8.82 6.74
C GLN A 6 16.57 8.04 5.48
N GLY A 7 15.31 7.76 5.32
CA GLY A 7 14.78 7.01 4.19
C GLY A 7 13.88 7.84 3.28
N SER A 8 13.56 7.27 2.13
CA SER A 8 12.71 7.88 1.11
C SER A 8 11.86 6.82 0.41
N MET A 9 11.08 7.27 -0.58
CA MET A 9 10.28 6.39 -1.41
C MET A 9 10.45 6.76 -2.89
N ALA A 10 10.28 5.77 -3.77
CA ALA A 10 10.32 5.97 -5.21
C ALA A 10 9.24 5.16 -5.92
N ALA A 11 8.51 5.79 -6.84
CA ALA A 11 7.59 5.10 -7.73
C ALA A 11 8.34 4.54 -8.93
N VAL A 12 8.14 3.25 -9.23
CA VAL A 12 8.71 2.54 -10.37
C VAL A 12 7.59 2.11 -11.30
N ILE A 13 7.69 2.49 -12.56
CA ILE A 13 6.64 2.27 -13.57
C ILE A 13 7.22 1.57 -14.79
N GLY A 14 6.56 0.51 -15.24
CA GLY A 14 6.89 -0.20 -16.47
C GLY A 14 8.22 -0.97 -16.39
N PHE A 15 8.29 -1.88 -15.47
CA PHE A 15 9.46 -2.72 -15.13
C PHE A 15 9.15 -4.21 -15.37
N ASP A 16 10.19 -5.05 -15.41
CA ASP A 16 10.03 -6.50 -15.28
C ASP A 16 9.92 -6.90 -13.81
N ARG A 17 8.87 -7.65 -13.46
CA ARG A 17 8.59 -8.05 -12.08
C ARG A 17 9.66 -8.95 -11.47
N ASN A 18 10.23 -9.86 -12.26
CA ASN A 18 11.24 -10.78 -11.76
C ASN A 18 12.56 -10.04 -11.52
N GLU A 19 12.94 -9.16 -12.43
CA GLU A 19 14.11 -8.27 -12.28
C GLU A 19 13.98 -7.42 -11.02
N LEU A 20 12.84 -6.72 -10.85
CA LEU A 20 12.57 -5.90 -9.67
C LEU A 20 12.71 -6.71 -8.37
N ASN A 21 12.07 -7.89 -8.30
CA ASN A 21 12.11 -8.72 -7.10
C ASN A 21 13.53 -9.19 -6.77
N LEU A 22 14.35 -9.49 -7.80
CA LEU A 22 15.76 -9.86 -7.61
C LEU A 22 16.59 -8.69 -7.08
N LEU A 23 16.39 -7.49 -7.61
CA LEU A 23 17.09 -6.28 -7.17
C LEU A 23 16.71 -5.90 -5.74
N VAL A 24 15.41 -5.87 -5.43
CA VAL A 24 14.92 -5.61 -4.07
C VAL A 24 15.48 -6.65 -3.08
N LYS A 25 15.52 -7.93 -3.45
CA LYS A 25 16.09 -8.98 -2.58
C LYS A 25 17.60 -8.83 -2.36
N LYS A 26 18.33 -8.25 -3.30
CA LYS A 26 19.78 -8.01 -3.18
C LYS A 26 20.11 -6.75 -2.39
N SER A 27 19.23 -5.77 -2.38
CA SER A 27 19.43 -4.53 -1.63
C SER A 27 19.46 -4.79 -0.12
N LYS A 28 20.10 -3.91 0.64
CA LYS A 28 20.22 -4.04 2.10
C LYS A 28 18.92 -3.70 2.82
N ASP A 29 18.19 -2.69 2.31
CA ASP A 29 17.09 -2.08 3.06
C ASP A 29 15.92 -1.60 2.19
N VAL A 30 15.94 -1.86 0.87
CA VAL A 30 14.80 -1.51 0.02
C VAL A 30 13.74 -2.59 0.08
N VAL A 31 12.48 -2.16 0.22
CA VAL A 31 11.29 -3.01 0.19
C VAL A 31 10.26 -2.47 -0.80
N ILE A 32 9.33 -3.33 -1.22
CA ILE A 32 8.14 -2.90 -1.96
C ILE A 32 7.12 -2.36 -0.95
N ALA A 33 7.03 -1.03 -0.87
CA ALA A 33 6.10 -0.34 0.02
C ALA A 33 4.65 -0.37 -0.47
N ASN A 34 4.44 -0.26 -1.79
CA ASN A 34 3.11 -0.42 -2.39
C ASN A 34 3.22 -1.27 -3.66
N ASP A 35 2.51 -2.37 -3.70
CA ASP A 35 2.29 -3.15 -4.92
C ASP A 35 0.95 -2.72 -5.54
N ASN A 36 1.02 -1.70 -6.42
CA ASN A 36 -0.16 -1.05 -6.97
C ASN A 36 -0.74 -1.77 -8.19
N SER A 37 0.12 -2.35 -9.05
CA SER A 37 -0.32 -3.10 -10.23
C SER A 37 0.82 -3.96 -10.79
N SER A 38 0.55 -4.70 -11.86
CA SER A 38 1.59 -5.47 -12.58
C SER A 38 2.74 -4.59 -13.14
N SER A 39 2.49 -3.28 -13.30
CA SER A 39 3.44 -2.34 -13.91
C SER A 39 3.76 -1.11 -13.06
N GLN A 40 3.27 -1.04 -11.82
CA GLN A 40 3.51 0.08 -10.92
C GLN A 40 3.69 -0.40 -9.49
N VAL A 41 4.83 -0.06 -8.89
CA VAL A 41 5.12 -0.23 -7.46
C VAL A 41 5.65 1.07 -6.87
N VAL A 42 5.66 1.14 -5.55
CA VAL A 42 6.44 2.12 -4.79
C VAL A 42 7.45 1.36 -3.95
N LEU A 43 8.70 1.74 -4.06
CA LEU A 43 9.80 1.26 -3.23
C LEU A 43 10.01 2.18 -2.05
N SER A 44 10.48 1.63 -0.94
CA SER A 44 10.84 2.37 0.28
C SER A 44 12.16 1.83 0.81
N GLY A 45 13.06 2.72 1.23
CA GLY A 45 14.39 2.35 1.71
C GLY A 45 15.29 3.56 1.95
N SER A 46 16.59 3.33 2.16
CA SER A 46 17.56 4.41 2.23
C SER A 46 17.70 5.14 0.90
N ASN A 47 18.09 6.41 0.95
CA ASN A 47 18.33 7.19 -0.27
C ASN A 47 19.42 6.55 -1.14
N GLU A 48 20.49 6.05 -0.53
CA GLU A 48 21.62 5.43 -1.21
C GLU A 48 21.18 4.17 -1.97
N GLU A 49 20.47 3.25 -1.31
CA GLU A 49 20.03 2.00 -1.95
C GLU A 49 18.94 2.24 -3.02
N LEU A 50 18.08 3.25 -2.85
CA LEU A 50 17.14 3.66 -3.90
C LEU A 50 17.86 4.25 -5.12
N ASP A 51 18.94 5.02 -4.92
CA ASP A 51 19.76 5.55 -6.01
C ASP A 51 20.48 4.42 -6.77
N ASN A 52 21.13 3.50 -6.03
CA ASN A 52 21.78 2.33 -6.61
C ASN A 52 20.79 1.50 -7.45
N LEU A 53 19.60 1.23 -6.89
CA LEU A 53 18.57 0.46 -7.59
C LEU A 53 18.05 1.19 -8.84
N SER A 54 17.98 2.52 -8.80
CA SER A 54 17.54 3.32 -9.96
C SER A 54 18.50 3.22 -11.16
N GLU A 55 19.77 2.95 -10.93
CA GLU A 55 20.78 2.74 -11.98
C GLU A 55 20.75 1.33 -12.56
N GLU A 56 20.32 0.34 -11.76
CA GLU A 56 20.32 -1.06 -12.16
C GLU A 56 19.02 -1.50 -12.85
N ILE A 57 17.86 -0.94 -12.44
CA ILE A 57 16.56 -1.42 -12.90
C ILE A 57 16.20 -0.90 -14.30
N SER A 58 15.80 -1.83 -15.18
CA SER A 58 15.17 -1.45 -16.44
C SER A 58 13.70 -1.11 -16.24
N CYS A 59 13.35 0.20 -16.33
CA CYS A 59 11.98 0.65 -16.17
C CYS A 59 11.68 1.86 -17.04
N LYS A 60 10.38 2.14 -17.28
CA LYS A 60 9.98 3.33 -18.04
C LYS A 60 10.16 4.63 -17.25
N ARG A 61 9.93 4.59 -15.94
CA ARG A 61 10.09 5.73 -15.04
C ARG A 61 10.47 5.26 -13.64
N PHE A 62 11.46 5.94 -13.07
CA PHE A 62 11.81 5.88 -11.66
C PHE A 62 11.70 7.29 -11.10
N LEU A 63 10.79 7.50 -10.14
CA LEU A 63 10.45 8.83 -9.63
C LEU A 63 10.56 8.84 -8.11
N LYS A 64 11.56 9.57 -7.58
CA LYS A 64 11.61 9.83 -6.13
C LYS A 64 10.38 10.63 -5.71
N LEU A 65 9.74 10.21 -4.63
CA LEU A 65 8.57 10.86 -4.08
C LEU A 65 9.00 11.94 -3.07
N ASN A 66 8.26 13.04 -3.05
CA ASN A 66 8.48 14.10 -2.06
C ASN A 66 7.76 13.73 -0.75
N VAL A 67 8.36 12.82 0.01
CA VAL A 67 7.86 12.33 1.30
C VAL A 67 8.93 12.47 2.38
N SER A 68 8.51 12.52 3.63
CA SER A 68 9.39 12.76 4.79
C SER A 68 10.03 11.49 5.37
N GLY A 69 9.83 10.31 4.74
CA GLY A 69 10.40 9.07 5.27
C GLY A 69 10.10 7.84 4.42
N ALA A 70 10.69 6.71 4.81
CA ALA A 70 10.53 5.42 4.17
C ALA A 70 9.33 4.68 4.75
N PHE A 71 8.10 5.08 4.38
CA PHE A 71 6.87 4.46 4.88
C PHE A 71 6.72 3.01 4.38
N HIS A 72 5.96 2.21 5.13
CA HIS A 72 5.70 0.80 4.85
C HIS A 72 6.97 -0.05 4.74
N SER A 73 7.97 0.25 5.58
CA SER A 73 9.26 -0.44 5.63
C SER A 73 9.74 -0.57 7.08
N PRO A 74 10.82 -1.34 7.34
CA PRO A 74 11.44 -1.42 8.68
C PRO A 74 11.92 -0.08 9.25
N PHE A 75 12.10 0.95 8.43
CA PHE A 75 12.38 2.32 8.92
C PHE A 75 11.25 2.88 9.81
N MET A 76 10.06 2.29 9.75
CA MET A 76 8.90 2.68 10.56
C MET A 76 8.80 1.91 11.88
N ASP A 77 9.80 1.09 12.26
CA ASP A 77 9.73 0.26 13.48
C ASP A 77 9.53 1.09 14.75
N GLU A 78 10.27 2.19 14.92
CA GLU A 78 10.14 3.05 16.09
C GLU A 78 8.75 3.73 16.17
N PRO A 79 8.25 4.39 15.12
CA PRO A 79 6.87 4.88 15.08
C PRO A 79 5.82 3.78 15.29
N ALA A 80 6.04 2.56 14.76
CA ALA A 80 5.12 1.45 14.91
C ALA A 80 4.97 0.99 16.37
N VAL A 81 6.06 0.98 17.14
CA VAL A 81 5.99 0.67 18.59
C VAL A 81 5.07 1.68 19.29
N LYS A 82 5.24 2.97 19.05
CA LYS A 82 4.39 4.01 19.63
C LYS A 82 2.93 3.86 19.22
N PHE A 83 2.69 3.57 17.93
CA PHE A 83 1.35 3.36 17.41
C PHE A 83 0.67 2.15 18.05
N THR A 84 1.38 1.03 18.19
CA THR A 84 0.88 -0.18 18.87
C THR A 84 0.48 0.11 20.32
N GLU A 85 1.25 0.91 21.06
CA GLU A 85 0.89 1.32 22.42
C GLU A 85 -0.44 2.11 22.49
N TYR A 86 -0.69 2.99 21.51
CA TYR A 86 -1.98 3.66 21.40
C TYR A 86 -3.10 2.69 21.04
N LEU A 87 -2.86 1.76 20.11
CA LEU A 87 -3.86 0.78 19.69
C LEU A 87 -4.28 -0.16 20.82
N LYS A 88 -3.38 -0.49 21.76
CA LYS A 88 -3.72 -1.31 22.95
C LYS A 88 -4.87 -0.72 23.75
N GLN A 89 -5.01 0.61 23.77
CA GLN A 89 -6.05 1.32 24.51
C GLN A 89 -7.40 1.36 23.76
N ILE A 90 -7.40 1.02 22.47
CA ILE A 90 -8.59 1.08 21.63
C ILE A 90 -9.23 -0.30 21.54
N LYS A 91 -10.50 -0.38 21.95
CA LYS A 91 -11.30 -1.59 21.76
C LYS A 91 -11.90 -1.58 20.35
N PHE A 92 -11.48 -2.51 19.52
CA PHE A 92 -12.12 -2.76 18.23
C PHE A 92 -13.47 -3.44 18.45
N LYS A 93 -14.43 -3.10 17.58
CA LYS A 93 -15.75 -3.74 17.53
C LYS A 93 -15.83 -4.60 16.27
N ASN A 94 -16.69 -5.61 16.28
CA ASN A 94 -16.98 -6.38 15.09
C ASN A 94 -17.44 -5.43 13.97
N PRO A 95 -16.85 -5.50 12.79
CA PRO A 95 -17.29 -4.69 11.65
C PRO A 95 -18.68 -5.15 11.20
N SER A 96 -19.48 -4.24 10.62
CA SER A 96 -20.81 -4.56 10.08
C SER A 96 -20.73 -5.33 8.76
N PHE A 97 -19.58 -5.37 8.12
CA PHE A 97 -19.28 -6.08 6.88
C PHE A 97 -17.79 -6.47 6.87
N PRO A 98 -17.39 -7.50 6.13
CA PRO A 98 -16.00 -7.93 6.08
C PRO A 98 -15.08 -6.83 5.54
N VAL A 99 -13.87 -6.75 6.09
CA VAL A 99 -12.84 -5.77 5.72
C VAL A 99 -11.68 -6.49 5.04
N ILE A 100 -11.17 -5.93 3.95
CA ILE A 100 -9.90 -6.31 3.35
C ILE A 100 -8.88 -5.25 3.74
N SER A 101 -7.84 -5.64 4.47
CA SER A 101 -6.77 -4.72 4.86
C SER A 101 -5.68 -4.66 3.79
N ASN A 102 -4.90 -3.57 3.77
CA ASN A 102 -3.77 -3.45 2.86
C ASN A 102 -2.62 -4.40 3.17
N TYR A 103 -2.44 -4.76 4.45
CA TYR A 103 -1.40 -5.70 4.90
C TYR A 103 -1.72 -7.14 4.52
N GLU A 104 -2.94 -7.57 4.76
CA GLU A 104 -3.42 -8.92 4.45
C GLU A 104 -4.65 -8.83 3.55
N PRO A 105 -4.52 -9.12 2.23
CA PRO A 105 -5.62 -8.97 1.27
C PRO A 105 -6.56 -10.18 1.32
N SER A 106 -7.20 -10.38 2.46
CA SER A 106 -8.25 -11.38 2.68
C SER A 106 -9.39 -10.77 3.48
N LEU A 107 -10.62 -11.26 3.26
CA LEU A 107 -11.79 -10.84 4.01
C LEU A 107 -11.62 -11.21 5.48
N CYS A 108 -11.89 -10.25 6.36
CA CYS A 108 -11.80 -10.43 7.82
C CYS A 108 -12.93 -9.67 8.51
N ASP A 109 -13.57 -10.32 9.47
CA ASP A 109 -14.60 -9.75 10.35
C ASP A 109 -14.26 -9.88 11.84
N ASP A 110 -13.08 -10.43 12.15
CA ASP A 110 -12.55 -10.53 13.50
C ASP A 110 -11.87 -9.21 13.91
N PRO A 111 -12.34 -8.56 15.00
CA PRO A 111 -11.80 -7.27 15.42
C PRO A 111 -10.36 -7.33 15.94
N ASP A 112 -9.96 -8.43 16.58
CA ASP A 112 -8.60 -8.59 17.13
C ASP A 112 -7.60 -8.85 16.00
N GLU A 113 -8.00 -9.62 14.99
CA GLU A 113 -7.20 -9.80 13.80
C GLU A 113 -7.07 -8.50 12.99
N LEU A 114 -8.16 -7.75 12.79
CA LEU A 114 -8.11 -6.45 12.11
C LEU A 114 -7.19 -5.46 12.83
N LYS A 115 -7.18 -5.49 14.16
CA LYS A 115 -6.26 -4.69 14.96
C LYS A 115 -4.82 -5.10 14.72
N THR A 116 -4.52 -6.39 14.74
CA THR A 116 -3.18 -6.95 14.44
C THR A 116 -2.72 -6.59 13.03
N ARG A 117 -3.60 -6.66 12.04
CA ARG A 117 -3.31 -6.26 10.66
C ARG A 117 -2.96 -4.76 10.57
N LEU A 118 -3.66 -3.92 11.33
CA LEU A 118 -3.39 -2.48 11.39
C LEU A 118 -2.04 -2.18 12.05
N GLU A 119 -1.68 -2.88 13.12
CA GLU A 119 -0.37 -2.77 13.77
C GLU A 119 0.77 -3.09 12.80
N ASN A 120 0.63 -4.16 12.03
CA ASN A 120 1.64 -4.59 11.07
C ASN A 120 1.75 -3.68 9.84
N GLN A 121 0.71 -2.91 9.48
CA GLN A 121 0.68 -2.11 8.26
C GLN A 121 1.76 -1.04 8.22
N MET A 122 2.22 -0.51 9.36
CA MET A 122 3.21 0.57 9.37
C MET A 122 4.56 0.14 8.80
N CYS A 123 4.98 -1.08 9.06
CA CYS A 123 6.28 -1.62 8.65
C CYS A 123 6.21 -2.53 7.43
N ASN A 124 5.01 -2.80 6.91
CA ASN A 124 4.81 -3.73 5.80
C ASN A 124 4.09 -3.09 4.63
N GLY A 125 4.36 -3.63 3.45
CA GLY A 125 3.85 -3.10 2.19
C GLY A 125 2.34 -3.18 2.03
N VAL A 126 1.80 -2.24 1.26
CA VAL A 126 0.40 -2.20 0.81
C VAL A 126 0.25 -3.15 -0.38
N ARG A 127 -0.56 -4.18 -0.24
CA ARG A 127 -0.80 -5.24 -1.22
C ARG A 127 -2.03 -4.96 -2.08
N TRP A 128 -2.09 -3.74 -2.66
CA TRP A 128 -3.26 -3.28 -3.42
C TRP A 128 -3.55 -4.15 -4.64
N ARG A 129 -2.53 -4.57 -5.39
CA ARG A 129 -2.71 -5.45 -6.54
C ARG A 129 -3.43 -6.74 -6.17
N GLU A 130 -3.02 -7.38 -5.08
CA GLU A 130 -3.63 -8.62 -4.61
C GLU A 130 -5.07 -8.40 -4.11
N THR A 131 -5.35 -7.24 -3.48
CA THR A 131 -6.72 -6.83 -3.14
C THR A 131 -7.58 -6.71 -4.39
N MET A 132 -7.07 -6.12 -5.46
CA MET A 132 -7.78 -6.01 -6.73
C MET A 132 -7.99 -7.38 -7.39
N ASP A 133 -6.96 -8.25 -7.38
CA ASP A 133 -7.07 -9.62 -7.89
C ASP A 133 -8.11 -10.45 -7.13
N LEU A 134 -8.25 -10.21 -5.81
CA LEU A 134 -9.28 -10.85 -5.00
C LEU A 134 -10.68 -10.35 -5.36
N THR A 135 -10.87 -9.03 -5.47
CA THR A 135 -12.17 -8.42 -5.75
C THR A 135 -12.61 -8.62 -7.19
N ALA A 136 -11.69 -8.74 -8.15
CA ALA A 136 -11.97 -8.98 -9.57
C ALA A 136 -12.67 -10.32 -9.85
N LYS A 137 -12.77 -11.21 -8.85
CA LYS A 137 -13.53 -12.48 -8.96
C LYS A 137 -15.04 -12.27 -8.94
N ASP A 138 -15.51 -11.10 -8.47
CA ASP A 138 -16.92 -10.71 -8.48
C ASP A 138 -17.22 -9.89 -9.74
N ASN A 139 -18.03 -10.43 -10.64
CA ASN A 139 -18.35 -9.79 -11.91
C ASN A 139 -19.38 -8.63 -11.80
N ASP A 140 -20.06 -8.49 -10.65
CA ASP A 140 -21.06 -7.42 -10.43
C ASP A 140 -20.59 -6.39 -9.40
N LEU A 141 -19.28 -6.24 -9.26
CA LEU A 141 -18.68 -5.33 -8.31
C LEU A 141 -18.95 -3.86 -8.67
N HIS A 142 -19.46 -3.09 -7.70
CA HIS A 142 -19.51 -1.63 -7.75
C HIS A 142 -18.52 -1.06 -6.74
N PHE A 143 -17.51 -0.39 -7.23
CA PHE A 143 -16.48 0.26 -6.41
C PHE A 143 -16.92 1.66 -6.00
N VAL A 144 -16.81 1.97 -4.72
CA VAL A 144 -17.05 3.34 -4.22
C VAL A 144 -15.79 3.82 -3.51
N GLU A 145 -15.10 4.80 -4.09
CA GLU A 145 -13.99 5.46 -3.42
C GLU A 145 -14.53 6.56 -2.51
N ILE A 146 -14.25 6.44 -1.21
CA ILE A 146 -14.65 7.42 -0.20
C ILE A 146 -13.42 8.22 0.20
N GLY A 147 -13.36 9.50 -0.17
CA GLY A 147 -12.23 10.37 0.14
C GLY A 147 -12.09 11.54 -0.83
N PRO A 148 -11.14 12.45 -0.57
CA PRO A 148 -10.98 13.69 -1.34
C PRO A 148 -10.28 13.52 -2.69
N SER A 149 -9.82 12.31 -3.02
CA SER A 149 -9.08 12.01 -4.24
C SER A 149 -9.73 10.90 -5.07
N ASN A 150 -9.18 10.62 -6.25
CA ASN A 150 -9.59 9.55 -7.15
C ASN A 150 -8.43 8.59 -7.49
N VAL A 151 -7.44 8.51 -6.62
CA VAL A 151 -6.22 7.71 -6.84
C VAL A 151 -6.55 6.23 -6.88
N LEU A 152 -7.35 5.74 -5.92
CA LEU A 152 -7.73 4.33 -5.86
C LEU A 152 -8.62 3.93 -7.03
N SER A 153 -9.52 4.80 -7.45
CA SER A 153 -10.33 4.62 -8.66
C SER A 153 -9.46 4.48 -9.91
N GLY A 154 -8.41 5.28 -10.01
CA GLY A 154 -7.43 5.19 -11.10
C GLY A 154 -6.68 3.86 -11.08
N LEU A 155 -6.22 3.42 -9.92
CA LEU A 155 -5.53 2.15 -9.76
C LEU A 155 -6.46 0.95 -10.01
N ALA A 156 -7.71 1.00 -9.54
CA ALA A 156 -8.68 -0.06 -9.76
C ALA A 156 -8.99 -0.27 -11.26
N LYS A 157 -9.10 0.82 -12.04
CA LYS A 157 -9.30 0.76 -13.51
C LYS A 157 -8.15 0.12 -14.27
N ILE A 158 -6.94 0.11 -13.72
CA ILE A 158 -5.80 -0.62 -14.32
C ILE A 158 -6.04 -2.12 -14.29
N HIS A 159 -6.67 -2.62 -13.21
CA HIS A 159 -7.00 -4.03 -13.03
C HIS A 159 -8.27 -4.45 -13.75
N MET A 160 -9.31 -3.62 -13.69
CA MET A 160 -10.65 -3.93 -14.20
C MET A 160 -11.15 -2.76 -15.06
N LYS A 161 -11.06 -2.91 -16.39
CA LYS A 161 -11.37 -1.83 -17.34
C LYS A 161 -12.84 -1.38 -17.30
N ASP A 162 -13.75 -2.32 -17.10
CA ASP A 162 -15.21 -2.10 -17.12
C ASP A 162 -15.82 -1.93 -15.73
N LEU A 163 -14.97 -1.67 -14.71
CA LEU A 163 -15.40 -1.52 -13.32
C LEU A 163 -16.34 -0.31 -13.16
N LYS A 164 -17.52 -0.54 -12.60
CA LYS A 164 -18.42 0.53 -12.16
C LYS A 164 -17.80 1.22 -10.94
N ILE A 165 -17.49 2.50 -11.07
CA ILE A 165 -16.87 3.28 -10.00
C ILE A 165 -17.70 4.52 -9.71
N SER A 166 -17.94 4.75 -8.42
CA SER A 166 -18.47 6.00 -7.88
C SER A 166 -17.47 6.62 -6.91
N GLN A 167 -17.58 7.93 -6.71
CA GLN A 167 -16.73 8.65 -5.75
C GLN A 167 -17.62 9.45 -4.79
N VAL A 168 -17.27 9.40 -3.50
CA VAL A 168 -17.88 10.20 -2.46
C VAL A 168 -16.79 11.03 -1.79
N SER A 169 -16.66 12.30 -2.16
CA SER A 169 -15.64 13.21 -1.62
C SER A 169 -16.16 14.19 -0.56
N CYS A 170 -17.48 14.27 -0.39
CA CYS A 170 -18.13 15.07 0.66
C CYS A 170 -19.48 14.47 1.08
N SER A 171 -19.96 14.85 2.26
CA SER A 171 -21.21 14.32 2.84
C SER A 171 -22.46 14.58 1.98
N ASN A 172 -22.46 15.65 1.17
CA ASN A 172 -23.61 16.00 0.32
C ASN A 172 -23.81 15.02 -0.86
N GLN A 173 -22.84 14.14 -1.13
CA GLN A 173 -22.93 13.11 -2.16
C GLN A 173 -23.50 11.79 -1.63
N ILE A 174 -23.73 11.67 -0.33
CA ILE A 174 -24.37 10.51 0.28
C ILE A 174 -25.89 10.74 0.16
N THR A 175 -26.51 10.14 -0.84
CA THR A 175 -27.97 10.05 -0.96
C THR A 175 -28.47 8.87 -0.14
N HIS A 176 -29.42 9.11 0.76
CA HIS A 176 -30.09 8.07 1.54
C HIS A 176 -31.09 7.27 0.72
#